data_07f34f4403fb9459092a5d9cafdf58b4
#
_entry.id   07f34f4403fb9459092a5d9cafdf58b4
#
_cell.length_a   1.000
_cell.length_b   1.000
_cell.length_c   1.000
_cell.angle_alpha   90.00
_cell.angle_beta   90.00
_cell.angle_gamma   90.00
#
_symmetry.space_group_name_H-M   'P 1'
#
loop_
_entity.id
_entity.type
_entity.pdbx_description
1 polymer ?
#
loop_
_entity_poly.entity_id
_entity_poly.type
_entity_poly.pdbx_seq_one_letter_code
_entity_poly.pdbx_strand_id
1 'polypeptide(L)'
;MKKVFFTIVLSCATLISSAQFTVVSQVNSPEDGDSWETSNFTQNMGIGYSINNNTMMGVVKDGDDYNVFARKDLGLGFLSLEAPTEDMIENMNVGWGMYIHLFSGISASPMYMIPLKEDENGEREGSFSIGLSYSL
;
A
#
# COMPACT_ATOMS: atom_id res chain seq x y z
N MET A 1 3.94 32.71 15.03
CA MET A 1 3.39 31.86 13.96
C MET A 1 4.44 31.50 12.92
N LYS A 2 5.22 32.43 12.41
CA LYS A 2 6.29 32.13 11.43
C LYS A 2 7.36 31.15 11.95
N LYS A 3 7.71 31.24 13.22
CA LYS A 3 8.71 30.35 13.85
C LYS A 3 8.18 28.91 13.97
N VAL A 4 6.92 28.74 14.31
CA VAL A 4 6.27 27.42 14.43
C VAL A 4 6.17 26.77 13.05
N PHE A 5 5.76 27.53 12.04
CA PHE A 5 5.69 27.05 10.67
C PHE A 5 7.07 26.61 10.15
N PHE A 6 8.11 27.42 10.40
CA PHE A 6 9.48 27.10 10.01
C PHE A 6 10.00 25.84 10.73
N THR A 7 9.67 25.67 12.02
CA THR A 7 10.03 24.47 12.79
C THR A 7 9.36 23.23 12.25
N ILE A 8 8.07 23.32 11.88
CA ILE A 8 7.33 22.21 11.28
C ILE A 8 7.96 21.83 9.92
N VAL A 9 8.23 22.81 9.07
CA VAL A 9 8.86 22.58 7.76
C VAL A 9 10.24 21.95 7.92
N LEU A 10 11.05 22.44 8.85
CA LEU A 10 12.38 21.90 9.12
C LEU A 10 12.31 20.46 9.69
N SER A 11 11.35 20.19 10.57
CA SER A 11 11.11 18.84 11.09
C SER A 11 10.67 17.89 10.00
N CYS A 12 9.78 18.33 9.11
CA CYS A 12 9.38 17.55 7.94
C CYS A 12 10.58 17.29 7.01
N ALA A 13 11.42 18.28 6.78
CA ALA A 13 12.60 18.15 5.94
C ALA A 13 13.62 17.14 6.51
N THR A 14 13.80 17.11 7.84
CA THR A 14 14.68 16.14 8.50
C THR A 14 14.12 14.72 8.45
N LEU A 15 12.81 14.58 8.54
CA LEU A 15 12.15 13.27 8.37
C LEU A 15 12.29 12.74 6.94
N ILE A 16 12.20 13.62 5.96
CA ILE A 16 12.39 13.27 4.53
C ILE A 16 13.84 12.81 4.26
N SER A 17 14.82 13.42 4.90
CA SER A 17 16.23 13.07 4.68
C SER A 17 16.66 11.72 5.26
N SER A 18 15.93 11.21 6.24
CA SER A 18 16.18 9.91 6.86
C SER A 18 15.21 8.81 6.44
N ALA A 19 14.20 9.16 5.67
CA ALA A 19 13.14 8.27 5.24
C ALA A 19 13.42 7.64 3.89
N GLN A 20 13.09 6.38 3.78
CA GLN A 20 13.03 5.72 2.49
C GLN A 20 11.63 5.84 1.92
N PHE A 21 11.51 6.61 0.86
CA PHE A 21 10.28 6.67 0.09
C PHE A 21 10.24 5.54 -0.93
N THR A 22 9.09 4.96 -1.07
CA THR A 22 8.82 3.93 -2.05
C THR A 22 7.60 4.33 -2.86
N VAL A 23 7.74 4.36 -4.16
CA VAL A 23 6.59 4.46 -5.06
C VAL A 23 5.97 3.08 -5.15
N VAL A 24 4.69 2.99 -4.91
CA VAL A 24 3.93 1.73 -4.94
C VAL A 24 2.83 1.80 -5.99
N SER A 25 2.51 0.66 -6.57
CA SER A 25 1.34 0.49 -7.41
C SER A 25 0.70 -0.83 -7.02
N GLN A 26 -0.62 -0.88 -6.96
CA GLN A 26 -1.34 -2.07 -6.56
C GLN A 26 -2.53 -2.28 -7.47
N VAL A 27 -2.65 -3.48 -7.98
CA VAL A 27 -3.73 -3.85 -8.89
C VAL A 27 -4.36 -5.14 -8.39
N ASN A 28 -5.67 -5.11 -8.24
CA ASN A 28 -6.45 -6.31 -7.94
C ASN A 28 -6.52 -7.23 -9.15
N SER A 29 -6.71 -8.51 -8.89
CA SER A 29 -6.93 -9.49 -9.95
C SER A 29 -8.07 -9.03 -10.85
N PRO A 30 -7.88 -9.05 -12.18
CA PRO A 30 -8.97 -8.71 -13.09
C PRO A 30 -10.16 -9.67 -12.91
N GLU A 31 -11.34 -9.17 -13.20
CA GLU A 31 -12.54 -10.00 -13.24
C GLU A 31 -12.43 -11.03 -14.37
N ASP A 32 -13.24 -12.07 -14.29
CA ASP A 32 -13.26 -13.16 -15.28
C ASP A 32 -13.44 -12.60 -16.70
N GLY A 33 -12.45 -12.86 -17.56
CA GLY A 33 -12.43 -12.43 -18.96
C GLY A 33 -11.61 -11.19 -19.25
N ASP A 34 -11.16 -10.47 -18.23
CA ASP A 34 -10.26 -9.33 -18.38
C ASP A 34 -8.79 -9.77 -18.32
N SER A 35 -7.93 -8.96 -18.92
CA SER A 35 -6.49 -9.18 -18.91
C SER A 35 -5.76 -8.13 -18.07
N TRP A 36 -4.56 -8.49 -17.60
CA TRP A 36 -3.67 -7.55 -16.94
C TRP A 36 -3.17 -6.50 -17.93
N GLU A 37 -3.52 -5.23 -17.69
CA GLU A 37 -3.06 -4.11 -18.51
C GLU A 37 -2.10 -3.21 -17.75
N THR A 38 -1.12 -2.67 -18.44
CA THR A 38 -0.15 -1.73 -17.86
C THR A 38 -0.82 -0.48 -17.29
N SER A 39 -1.92 -0.05 -17.90
CA SER A 39 -2.72 1.08 -17.43
C SER A 39 -3.25 0.88 -16.00
N ASN A 40 -3.56 -0.34 -15.61
CA ASN A 40 -4.04 -0.64 -14.26
C ASN A 40 -2.99 -0.28 -13.20
N PHE A 41 -1.71 -0.53 -13.48
CA PHE A 41 -0.62 -0.19 -12.56
C PHE A 41 -0.38 1.33 -12.46
N THR A 42 -0.56 2.06 -13.54
CA THR A 42 -0.35 3.52 -13.55
C THR A 42 -1.52 4.29 -12.94
N GLN A 43 -2.71 3.74 -12.99
CA GLN A 43 -3.92 4.36 -12.41
C GLN A 43 -3.99 4.21 -10.88
N ASN A 44 -3.34 3.21 -10.33
CA ASN A 44 -3.39 2.88 -8.91
C ASN A 44 -2.02 3.05 -8.25
N MET A 45 -1.43 4.22 -8.42
CA MET A 45 -0.14 4.56 -7.84
C MET A 45 -0.27 5.21 -6.47
N GLY A 46 0.75 5.03 -5.66
CA GLY A 46 0.82 5.60 -4.33
C GLY A 46 2.25 5.81 -3.85
N ILE A 47 2.35 6.26 -2.64
CA ILE A 47 3.64 6.51 -1.98
C ILE A 47 3.62 5.82 -0.63
N GLY A 48 4.67 5.03 -0.38
CA GLY A 48 4.97 4.44 0.91
C GLY A 48 6.14 5.16 1.59
N TYR A 49 6.11 5.15 2.89
CA TYR A 49 7.13 5.70 3.76
C TYR A 49 7.58 4.62 4.76
N SER A 50 8.85 4.28 4.72
CA SER A 50 9.42 3.31 5.67
C SER A 50 9.74 3.99 6.99
N ILE A 51 9.02 3.64 8.04
CA ILE A 51 9.22 4.16 9.40
C ILE A 51 10.49 3.54 10.00
N ASN A 52 10.68 2.26 9.73
CA ASN A 52 11.88 1.51 10.12
C ASN A 52 12.11 0.39 9.08
N ASN A 53 13.11 -0.46 9.34
CA ASN A 53 13.48 -1.53 8.41
C ASN A 53 12.37 -2.55 8.11
N ASN A 54 11.34 -2.61 8.96
CA ASN A 54 10.32 -3.65 8.88
C ASN A 54 8.89 -3.10 8.71
N THR A 55 8.71 -1.79 8.77
CA THR A 55 7.36 -1.20 8.74
C THR A 55 7.29 -0.07 7.73
N MET A 56 6.31 -0.15 6.87
CA MET A 56 5.98 0.86 5.87
C MET A 56 4.53 1.29 6.04
N MET A 57 4.28 2.57 5.91
CA MET A 57 2.93 3.13 5.82
C MET A 57 2.83 3.99 4.57
N GLY A 58 1.64 4.10 4.02
CA GLY A 58 1.47 4.90 2.83
C GLY A 58 0.03 5.08 2.40
N VAL A 59 -0.10 5.68 1.24
CA VAL A 59 -1.37 5.92 0.57
C VAL A 59 -1.26 5.45 -0.86
N VAL A 60 -2.25 4.73 -1.32
CA VAL A 60 -2.36 4.26 -2.70
C VAL A 60 -3.71 4.68 -3.28
N LYS A 61 -3.70 5.08 -4.52
CA LYS A 61 -4.92 5.39 -5.25
C LYS A 61 -5.62 4.10 -5.67
N ASP A 62 -6.91 4.04 -5.48
CA ASP A 62 -7.77 2.92 -5.88
C ASP A 62 -8.98 3.48 -6.65
N GLY A 63 -8.87 3.50 -7.96
CA GLY A 63 -9.87 4.17 -8.81
C GLY A 63 -9.93 5.68 -8.54
N ASP A 64 -11.07 6.17 -8.12
CA ASP A 64 -11.29 7.57 -7.74
C ASP A 64 -11.02 7.86 -6.25
N ASP A 65 -10.82 6.83 -5.46
CA ASP A 65 -10.62 6.91 -4.02
C ASP A 65 -9.15 6.68 -3.64
N TYR A 66 -8.85 6.86 -2.38
CA TYR A 66 -7.53 6.62 -1.81
C TYR A 66 -7.65 5.63 -0.65
N ASN A 67 -6.73 4.69 -0.61
CA ASN A 67 -6.57 3.77 0.50
C ASN A 67 -5.30 4.10 1.28
N VAL A 68 -5.38 4.04 2.60
CA VAL A 68 -4.20 4.04 3.46
C VAL A 68 -3.78 2.61 3.73
N PHE A 69 -2.49 2.36 3.80
CA PHE A 69 -1.98 1.04 4.11
C PHE A 69 -0.85 1.09 5.13
N ALA A 70 -0.71 0.00 5.87
CA ALA A 70 0.44 -0.27 6.71
C ALA A 70 0.91 -1.70 6.45
N ARG A 71 2.20 -1.89 6.25
CA ARG A 71 2.82 -3.19 6.01
C ARG A 71 3.89 -3.46 7.03
N LYS A 72 3.92 -4.66 7.54
CA LYS A 72 4.98 -5.16 8.42
C LYS A 72 5.65 -6.36 7.81
N ASP A 73 6.95 -6.24 7.58
CA ASP A 73 7.80 -7.33 7.12
C ASP A 73 8.06 -8.33 8.25
N LEU A 74 7.84 -9.59 7.97
CA LEU A 74 8.03 -10.70 8.90
C LEU A 74 9.21 -11.61 8.52
N GLY A 75 9.97 -11.25 7.48
CA GLY A 75 11.08 -12.05 6.95
C GLY A 75 10.68 -13.05 5.87
N LEU A 76 9.61 -13.80 6.05
CA LEU A 76 9.04 -14.74 5.07
C LEU A 76 7.97 -14.12 4.17
N GLY A 77 7.63 -12.90 4.42
CA GLY A 77 6.58 -12.15 3.76
C GLY A 77 6.19 -10.96 4.61
N PHE A 78 5.13 -10.30 4.25
CA PHE A 78 4.62 -9.15 5.00
C PHE A 78 3.14 -9.30 5.31
N LEU A 79 2.73 -8.72 6.42
CA LEU A 79 1.32 -8.45 6.71
C LEU A 79 0.98 -7.05 6.26
N SER A 80 -0.18 -6.88 5.66
CA SER A 80 -0.72 -5.59 5.22
C SER A 80 -2.07 -5.33 5.86
N LEU A 81 -2.26 -4.12 6.33
CA LEU A 81 -3.56 -3.56 6.67
C LEU A 81 -3.84 -2.46 5.66
N GLU A 82 -5.00 -2.49 5.07
CA GLU A 82 -5.42 -1.49 4.07
C GLU A 82 -6.86 -1.08 4.34
N ALA A 83 -7.13 0.20 4.26
CA ALA A 83 -8.47 0.74 4.46
C ALA A 83 -8.69 1.96 3.57
N PRO A 84 -9.91 2.15 3.03
CA PRO A 84 -10.24 3.37 2.34
C PRO A 84 -10.22 4.55 3.32
N THR A 85 -9.98 5.75 2.81
CA THR A 85 -9.99 6.96 3.64
C THR A 85 -11.37 7.30 4.17
N GLU A 86 -12.41 6.83 3.51
CA GLU A 86 -13.80 6.91 3.96
C GLU A 86 -14.21 5.57 4.58
N ASP A 87 -14.93 5.63 5.72
CA ASP A 87 -15.42 4.46 6.46
C ASP A 87 -14.32 3.41 6.74
N MET A 88 -13.19 3.90 7.21
CA MET A 88 -11.95 3.12 7.37
C MET A 88 -12.15 1.84 8.18
N ILE A 89 -12.86 1.92 9.30
CA ILE A 89 -13.05 0.77 10.20
C ILE A 89 -13.96 -0.30 9.57
N GLU A 90 -14.97 0.13 8.84
CA GLU A 90 -15.95 -0.79 8.23
C GLU A 90 -15.39 -1.53 7.02
N ASN A 91 -14.45 -0.92 6.29
CA ASN A 91 -13.93 -1.45 5.04
C ASN A 91 -12.44 -1.82 5.10
N MET A 92 -11.95 -2.14 6.28
CA MET A 92 -10.57 -2.56 6.47
C MET A 92 -10.30 -3.96 5.92
N ASN A 93 -9.19 -4.11 5.23
CA ASN A 93 -8.72 -5.39 4.71
C ASN A 93 -7.40 -5.78 5.37
N VAL A 94 -7.22 -7.06 5.60
CA VAL A 94 -5.95 -7.65 6.03
C VAL A 94 -5.39 -8.49 4.90
N GLY A 95 -4.12 -8.32 4.60
CA GLY A 95 -3.44 -9.09 3.57
C GLY A 95 -2.17 -9.74 4.06
N TRP A 96 -1.78 -10.78 3.35
CA TRP A 96 -0.47 -11.38 3.45
C TRP A 96 0.14 -11.48 2.06
N GLY A 97 1.40 -11.14 1.95
CA GLY A 97 2.11 -11.15 0.69
C GLY A 97 3.61 -11.36 0.87
N MET A 98 4.32 -11.34 -0.24
CA MET A 98 5.76 -11.45 -0.26
C MET A 98 6.37 -10.44 -1.24
N TYR A 99 7.61 -10.07 -1.01
CA TYR A 99 8.37 -9.25 -1.94
C TYR A 99 9.22 -10.15 -2.84
N ILE A 100 9.08 -9.96 -4.14
CA ILE A 100 9.92 -10.61 -5.15
C ILE A 100 10.77 -9.52 -5.80
N HIS A 101 12.06 -9.54 -5.49
CA HIS A 101 12.98 -8.57 -6.08
C HIS A 101 13.20 -8.89 -7.55
N LEU A 102 12.90 -7.94 -8.43
CA LEU A 102 13.02 -8.13 -9.88
C LEU A 102 14.37 -7.64 -10.40
N PHE A 103 14.64 -6.35 -10.21
CA PHE A 103 15.90 -5.71 -10.57
C PHE A 103 16.02 -4.37 -9.85
N SER A 104 17.16 -3.71 -9.97
CA SER A 104 17.53 -2.47 -9.26
C SER A 104 16.40 -1.61 -8.70
N GLY A 105 16.06 -1.81 -7.42
CA GLY A 105 15.07 -1.01 -6.72
C GLY A 105 13.61 -1.39 -7.00
N ILE A 106 13.33 -2.26 -7.96
CA ILE A 106 11.98 -2.68 -8.32
C ILE A 106 11.68 -4.05 -7.74
N SER A 107 10.55 -4.15 -7.08
CA SER A 107 10.04 -5.41 -6.50
C SER A 107 8.57 -5.59 -6.87
N ALA A 108 8.19 -6.83 -7.10
CA ALA A 108 6.79 -7.23 -7.18
C ALA A 108 6.33 -7.71 -5.79
N SER A 109 5.08 -7.41 -5.47
CA SER A 109 4.47 -7.81 -4.19
C SER A 109 3.11 -8.46 -4.41
N PRO A 110 3.09 -9.74 -4.82
CA PRO A 110 1.85 -10.50 -4.82
C PRO A 110 1.31 -10.61 -3.41
N MET A 111 0.01 -10.41 -3.25
CA MET A 111 -0.65 -10.33 -1.96
C MET A 111 -2.08 -10.87 -2.05
N TYR A 112 -2.50 -11.56 -1.02
CA TYR A 112 -3.88 -11.97 -0.85
C TYR A 112 -4.52 -11.16 0.27
N MET A 113 -5.64 -10.50 -0.03
CA MET A 113 -6.36 -9.61 0.88
C MET A 113 -7.68 -10.23 1.28
N ILE A 114 -8.04 -10.11 2.55
CA ILE A 114 -9.30 -10.55 3.10
C ILE A 114 -9.96 -9.37 3.81
N PRO A 115 -11.23 -9.03 3.49
CA PRO A 115 -11.95 -8.01 4.22
C PRO A 115 -12.22 -8.46 5.67
N LEU A 116 -12.10 -7.55 6.62
CA LEU A 116 -12.43 -7.84 8.02
C LEU A 116 -13.93 -7.91 8.27
N LYS A 117 -14.71 -7.20 7.45
CA LYS A 117 -16.16 -7.24 7.49
C LYS A 117 -16.70 -8.42 6.68
N GLU A 118 -17.63 -9.14 7.24
CA GLU A 118 -18.38 -10.16 6.53
C GLU A 118 -19.40 -9.52 5.58
N ASP A 119 -19.68 -10.17 4.46
CA ASP A 119 -20.74 -9.75 3.56
C ASP A 119 -22.14 -10.06 4.14
N GLU A 120 -23.19 -9.77 3.40
CA GLU A 120 -24.57 -10.01 3.82
C GLU A 120 -24.87 -11.49 4.08
N ASN A 121 -24.08 -12.39 3.51
CA ASN A 121 -24.19 -13.85 3.69
C ASN A 121 -23.33 -14.39 4.84
N GLY A 122 -22.58 -13.53 5.54
CA GLY A 122 -21.64 -13.94 6.59
C GLY A 122 -20.33 -14.51 6.06
N GLU A 123 -20.02 -14.28 4.79
CA GLU A 123 -18.81 -14.75 4.13
C GLU A 123 -17.80 -13.60 3.97
N ARG A 124 -16.53 -13.96 3.89
CA ARG A 124 -15.43 -13.04 3.62
C ARG A 124 -14.75 -13.46 2.33
N GLU A 125 -15.04 -12.73 1.27
CA GLU A 125 -14.44 -13.01 -0.03
C GLU A 125 -13.09 -12.30 -0.14
N GLY A 126 -12.02 -13.09 -0.14
CA GLY A 126 -10.67 -12.59 -0.36
C GLY A 126 -10.40 -12.28 -1.82
N SER A 127 -9.42 -11.42 -2.06
CA SER A 127 -8.98 -11.05 -3.39
C SER A 127 -7.46 -11.14 -3.50
N PHE A 128 -6.99 -11.50 -4.68
CA PHE A 128 -5.58 -11.48 -5.02
C PHE A 128 -5.20 -10.15 -5.67
N SER A 129 -4.11 -9.57 -5.23
CA SER A 129 -3.56 -8.37 -5.84
C SER A 129 -2.06 -8.51 -6.08
N ILE A 130 -1.56 -7.76 -7.05
CA ILE A 130 -0.14 -7.64 -7.33
C ILE A 130 0.25 -6.17 -7.21
N GLY A 131 1.24 -5.91 -6.39
CA GLY A 131 1.87 -4.60 -6.30
C GLY A 131 3.20 -4.56 -7.03
N LEU A 132 3.57 -3.39 -7.49
CA LEU A 132 4.92 -3.06 -7.90
C LEU A 132 5.42 -1.94 -7.00
N SER A 133 6.67 -2.01 -6.60
CA SER A 133 7.28 -0.99 -5.77
C SER A 133 8.67 -0.62 -6.27
N TYR A 134 8.97 0.66 -6.16
CA TYR A 134 10.28 1.22 -6.47
C TYR A 134 10.78 2.02 -5.28
N SER A 135 11.90 1.57 -4.70
CA SER A 135 12.53 2.23 -3.57
C SER A 135 13.49 3.31 -4.06
N LEU A 136 13.29 4.51 -3.57
CA LEU A 136 14.13 5.67 -3.89
C LEU A 136 15.39 5.72 -3.03
#